data_67c0a3c4e4b52e2169b7352455622a9b
#
_entry.id   67c0a3c4e4b52e2169b7352455622a9b
#
_cell.length_a   1.000
_cell.length_b   1.000
_cell.length_c   1.000
_cell.angle_alpha   90.00
_cell.angle_beta   90.00
_cell.angle_gamma   90.00
#
_symmetry.space_group_name_H-M   'P 1'
#
loop_
_entity.id
_entity.type
_entity.pdbx_description
1 polymer ?
#
loop_
_entity_poly.entity_id
_entity_poly.type
_entity_poly.pdbx_seq_one_letter_code
_entity_poly.pdbx_strand_id
1 'polypeptide(L)'
;MTEKLVDVVDTAAEAQALSAPPLLIVDVLTDYLDTHGLGSGRVRWDRIGEGQSNVTFRIRRDDLDVVLRRGPRPPIPKSTHDMVREVKIQKVLGAQGVAVPNIRHVCEDESVLGVPFYIMDFVPGTVVTDTLPDFLAEVADRRALSEALVDRLVDLH
;
A
#
# COMPACT_ATOMS: atom_id res chain seq x y z
N MET A 1 -17.95 25.20 3.38
CA MET A 1 -18.26 23.76 3.15
C MET A 1 -17.04 23.13 2.50
N THR A 2 -16.35 22.25 3.21
CA THR A 2 -15.20 21.53 2.63
C THR A 2 -15.77 20.44 1.72
N GLU A 3 -15.57 20.59 0.42
CA GLU A 3 -15.98 19.58 -0.56
C GLU A 3 -15.27 18.25 -0.21
N LYS A 4 -16.06 17.19 -0.01
CA LYS A 4 -15.49 15.88 0.31
C LYS A 4 -14.80 15.34 -0.93
N LEU A 5 -13.47 15.24 -0.89
CA LEU A 5 -12.68 14.71 -2.00
C LEU A 5 -13.06 13.24 -2.28
N VAL A 6 -13.26 12.92 -3.54
CA VAL A 6 -13.48 11.53 -3.99
C VAL A 6 -12.14 10.83 -4.09
N ASP A 7 -11.98 9.73 -3.34
CA ASP A 7 -10.71 9.00 -3.29
C ASP A 7 -10.57 7.98 -4.43
N VAL A 8 -11.66 7.35 -4.84
CA VAL A 8 -11.65 6.29 -5.86
C VAL A 8 -12.80 6.49 -6.83
N VAL A 9 -12.52 6.27 -8.10
CA VAL A 9 -13.50 6.25 -9.19
C VAL A 9 -13.31 4.99 -10.04
N ASP A 10 -14.37 4.58 -10.73
CA ASP A 10 -14.32 3.39 -11.56
C ASP A 10 -13.65 3.66 -12.90
N THR A 11 -13.81 4.86 -13.46
CA THR A 11 -13.33 5.16 -14.82
C THR A 11 -12.48 6.43 -14.91
N ALA A 12 -11.61 6.47 -15.93
CA ALA A 12 -10.83 7.66 -16.28
C ALA A 12 -11.72 8.86 -16.62
N ALA A 13 -12.89 8.64 -17.22
CA ALA A 13 -13.84 9.71 -17.54
C ALA A 13 -14.41 10.36 -16.27
N GLU A 14 -14.75 9.56 -15.27
CA GLU A 14 -15.18 10.08 -13.96
C GLU A 14 -14.06 10.88 -13.28
N ALA A 15 -12.82 10.41 -13.36
CA ALA A 15 -11.67 11.13 -12.82
C ALA A 15 -11.49 12.53 -13.42
N GLN A 16 -11.71 12.66 -14.73
CA GLN A 16 -11.60 13.94 -15.44
C GLN A 16 -12.69 14.96 -15.05
N ALA A 17 -13.83 14.49 -14.53
CA ALA A 17 -14.93 15.34 -14.10
C ALA A 17 -14.74 15.91 -12.68
N LEU A 18 -13.72 15.44 -11.95
CA LEU A 18 -13.47 15.88 -10.57
C LEU A 18 -12.63 17.17 -10.51
N SER A 19 -12.87 17.97 -9.47
CA SER A 19 -12.07 19.17 -9.15
C SER A 19 -10.65 18.85 -8.67
N ALA A 20 -10.41 17.63 -8.16
CA ALA A 20 -9.12 17.15 -7.72
C ALA A 20 -8.92 15.69 -8.16
N PRO A 21 -7.69 15.28 -8.51
CA PRO A 21 -7.44 13.92 -8.96
C PRO A 21 -7.78 12.90 -7.87
N PRO A 22 -8.44 11.77 -8.21
CA PRO A 22 -8.67 10.69 -7.26
C PRO A 22 -7.36 10.00 -6.88
N LEU A 23 -7.40 9.19 -5.83
CA LEU A 23 -6.24 8.39 -5.42
C LEU A 23 -6.13 7.08 -6.22
N LEU A 24 -7.25 6.56 -6.71
CA LEU A 24 -7.31 5.33 -7.49
C LEU A 24 -8.34 5.48 -8.62
N ILE A 25 -7.97 5.00 -9.80
CA ILE A 25 -8.84 4.90 -10.98
C ILE A 25 -8.83 3.43 -11.38
N VAL A 26 -9.97 2.75 -11.21
CA VAL A 26 -10.03 1.28 -11.26
C VAL A 26 -9.77 0.72 -12.66
N ASP A 27 -10.33 1.32 -13.71
CA ASP A 27 -10.09 0.89 -15.10
C ASP A 27 -8.63 1.09 -15.50
N VAL A 28 -8.04 2.25 -15.20
CA VAL A 28 -6.61 2.56 -15.49
C VAL A 28 -5.70 1.58 -14.75
N LEU A 29 -6.00 1.30 -13.47
CA LEU A 29 -5.22 0.30 -12.73
C LEU A 29 -5.40 -1.10 -13.32
N THR A 30 -6.60 -1.47 -13.74
CA THR A 30 -6.88 -2.78 -14.35
C THR A 30 -6.05 -2.97 -15.61
N ASP A 31 -6.08 -2.00 -16.53
CA ASP A 31 -5.31 -2.02 -17.77
C ASP A 31 -3.80 -2.09 -17.51
N TYR A 32 -3.35 -1.36 -16.49
CA TYR A 32 -1.94 -1.39 -16.06
C TYR A 32 -1.54 -2.78 -15.55
N LEU A 33 -2.35 -3.39 -14.69
CA LEU A 33 -2.10 -4.72 -14.15
C LEU A 33 -2.10 -5.79 -15.26
N ASP A 34 -3.05 -5.71 -16.20
CA ASP A 34 -3.15 -6.61 -17.35
C ASP A 34 -1.91 -6.52 -18.24
N THR A 35 -1.47 -5.30 -18.55
CA THR A 35 -0.28 -5.04 -19.38
C THR A 35 1.00 -5.63 -18.75
N HIS A 36 1.08 -5.67 -17.42
CA HIS A 36 2.25 -6.16 -16.69
C HIS A 36 2.10 -7.61 -16.20
N GLY A 37 1.02 -8.31 -16.58
CA GLY A 37 0.79 -9.70 -16.20
C GLY A 37 0.59 -9.88 -14.69
N LEU A 38 0.00 -8.89 -14.02
CA LEU A 38 -0.25 -8.88 -12.58
C LEU A 38 -1.69 -9.36 -12.29
N GLY A 39 -1.87 -10.65 -12.35
CA GLY A 39 -3.13 -11.33 -12.10
C GLY A 39 -4.16 -11.18 -13.21
N SER A 40 -5.34 -11.75 -12.99
CA SER A 40 -6.45 -11.77 -13.95
C SER A 40 -7.80 -11.54 -13.26
N GLY A 41 -8.82 -11.20 -14.05
CA GLY A 41 -10.16 -10.97 -13.55
C GLY A 41 -10.39 -9.56 -12.98
N ARG A 42 -11.56 -9.35 -12.38
CA ARG A 42 -11.99 -8.03 -11.90
C ARG A 42 -11.13 -7.55 -10.73
N VAL A 43 -10.71 -6.29 -10.77
CA VAL A 43 -10.08 -5.61 -9.64
C VAL A 43 -11.11 -5.32 -8.54
N ARG A 44 -10.80 -5.77 -7.34
CA ARG A 44 -11.48 -5.40 -6.08
C ARG A 44 -10.46 -4.71 -5.19
N TRP A 45 -10.87 -3.71 -4.49
CA TRP A 45 -9.97 -2.91 -3.66
C TRP A 45 -10.57 -2.59 -2.30
N ASP A 46 -9.70 -2.46 -1.31
CA ASP A 46 -10.02 -1.91 0.01
C ASP A 46 -8.92 -0.93 0.40
N ARG A 47 -9.27 0.22 0.95
CA ARG A 47 -8.30 1.11 1.56
C ARG A 47 -7.88 0.51 2.90
N ILE A 48 -6.57 0.36 3.12
CA ILE A 48 -6.00 -0.17 4.35
C ILE A 48 -5.09 0.86 5.02
N GLY A 49 -5.16 0.92 6.36
CA GLY A 49 -4.43 1.93 7.12
C GLY A 49 -5.06 3.31 7.09
N GLU A 50 -4.79 4.09 8.12
CA GLU A 50 -5.32 5.45 8.31
C GLU A 50 -4.32 6.55 7.93
N GLY A 51 -3.20 6.16 7.30
CA GLY A 51 -2.12 7.09 6.93
C GLY A 51 -2.59 8.16 5.94
N GLN A 52 -2.42 9.42 6.32
CA GLN A 52 -2.71 10.56 5.44
C GLN A 52 -1.54 10.86 4.49
N SER A 53 -0.34 10.48 4.89
CA SER A 53 0.89 10.78 4.15
C SER A 53 1.14 9.84 2.98
N ASN A 54 0.96 8.54 3.17
CA ASN A 54 1.02 7.53 2.11
C ASN A 54 -0.28 6.74 2.12
N VAL A 55 -0.83 6.54 0.94
CA VAL A 55 -2.12 5.85 0.79
C VAL A 55 -1.86 4.42 0.37
N THR A 56 -2.57 3.51 1.01
CA THR A 56 -2.38 2.07 0.82
C THR A 56 -3.73 1.42 0.49
N PHE A 57 -3.75 0.64 -0.60
CA PHE A 57 -4.88 -0.16 -1.02
C PHE A 57 -4.52 -1.63 -1.06
N ARG A 58 -5.36 -2.50 -0.55
CA ARG A 58 -5.32 -3.93 -0.87
C ARG A 58 -6.04 -4.13 -2.20
N ILE A 59 -5.37 -4.74 -3.14
CA ILE A 59 -5.89 -5.02 -4.48
C ILE A 59 -6.01 -6.53 -4.62
N ARG A 60 -7.21 -6.98 -4.98
CA ARG A 60 -7.51 -8.39 -5.17
C ARG A 60 -8.04 -8.63 -6.57
N ARG A 61 -7.56 -9.68 -7.20
CA ARG A 61 -8.07 -10.26 -8.46
C ARG A 61 -8.31 -11.75 -8.22
N ASP A 62 -8.70 -12.49 -9.22
CA ASP A 62 -9.06 -13.92 -9.04
C ASP A 62 -7.85 -14.76 -8.59
N ASP A 63 -6.65 -14.39 -9.02
CA ASP A 63 -5.37 -15.07 -8.77
C ASP A 63 -4.29 -14.16 -8.15
N LEU A 64 -4.69 -12.96 -7.66
CA LEU A 64 -3.76 -11.98 -7.08
C LEU A 64 -4.34 -11.35 -5.81
N ASP A 65 -3.51 -11.26 -4.77
CA ASP A 65 -3.79 -10.53 -3.53
C ASP A 65 -2.54 -9.75 -3.11
N VAL A 66 -2.58 -8.43 -3.31
CA VAL A 66 -1.43 -7.56 -3.17
C VAL A 66 -1.80 -6.24 -2.51
N VAL A 67 -0.78 -5.49 -2.16
CA VAL A 67 -0.90 -4.13 -1.64
C VAL A 67 -0.31 -3.15 -2.65
N LEU A 68 -1.10 -2.17 -3.06
CA LEU A 68 -0.65 -0.99 -3.79
C LEU A 68 -0.41 0.14 -2.80
N ARG A 69 0.81 0.71 -2.82
CA ARG A 69 1.19 1.84 -1.99
C ARG A 69 1.63 3.01 -2.85
N ARG A 70 1.07 4.17 -2.60
CA ARG A 70 1.32 5.40 -3.35
C ARG A 70 1.44 6.61 -2.43
N GLY A 71 2.05 7.67 -2.93
CA GLY A 71 2.02 8.99 -2.30
C GLY A 71 0.62 9.61 -2.25
N PRO A 72 0.46 10.72 -1.51
CA PRO A 72 -0.78 11.48 -1.48
C PRO A 72 -1.10 12.09 -2.85
N ARG A 73 -2.18 12.88 -2.93
CA ARG A 73 -2.49 13.66 -4.14
C ARG A 73 -1.39 14.71 -4.41
N PRO A 74 -1.06 14.95 -5.68
CA PRO A 74 -0.17 16.06 -6.03
C PRO A 74 -0.83 17.42 -5.66
N PRO A 75 -0.02 18.48 -5.44
CA PRO A 75 1.43 18.51 -5.58
C PRO A 75 2.16 17.91 -4.37
N ILE A 76 3.14 17.06 -4.63
CA ILE A 76 3.97 16.43 -3.59
C ILE A 76 5.32 17.16 -3.52
N PRO A 77 5.79 17.60 -2.32
CA PRO A 77 7.13 18.16 -2.17
C PRO A 77 8.21 17.13 -2.58
N LYS A 78 9.22 17.57 -3.32
CA LYS A 78 10.25 16.70 -3.92
C LYS A 78 11.04 15.81 -2.95
N SER A 79 11.03 16.12 -1.66
CA SER A 79 11.78 15.38 -0.63
C SER A 79 10.92 14.45 0.23
N THR A 80 9.62 14.39 -0.03
CA THR A 80 8.67 13.64 0.77
C THR A 80 7.95 12.59 -0.09
N HIS A 81 7.58 11.47 0.53
CA HIS A 81 6.79 10.40 -0.12
C HIS A 81 7.46 9.77 -1.36
N ASP A 82 8.79 9.59 -1.30
CA ASP A 82 9.56 8.96 -2.38
C ASP A 82 9.34 7.44 -2.38
N MET A 83 8.36 7.00 -3.17
CA MET A 83 8.01 5.58 -3.34
C MET A 83 9.17 4.76 -3.88
N VAL A 84 9.98 5.35 -4.76
CA VAL A 84 11.13 4.67 -5.35
C VAL A 84 12.22 4.42 -4.29
N ARG A 85 12.42 5.38 -3.38
CA ARG A 85 13.33 5.23 -2.25
C ARG A 85 12.84 4.18 -1.27
N GLU A 86 11.55 4.16 -0.93
CA GLU A 86 10.95 3.13 -0.07
C GLU A 86 11.20 1.74 -0.64
N VAL A 87 10.98 1.55 -1.94
CA VAL A 87 11.25 0.28 -2.64
C VAL A 87 12.70 -0.15 -2.55
N LYS A 88 13.65 0.78 -2.76
CA LYS A 88 15.08 0.48 -2.65
C LYS A 88 15.43 -0.02 -1.25
N ILE A 89 14.94 0.64 -0.23
CA ILE A 89 15.16 0.25 1.17
C ILE A 89 14.55 -1.13 1.44
N GLN A 90 13.30 -1.37 1.06
CA GLN A 90 12.65 -2.66 1.27
C GLN A 90 13.38 -3.82 0.56
N LYS A 91 13.82 -3.60 -0.69
CA LYS A 91 14.60 -4.61 -1.42
C LYS A 91 15.94 -4.94 -0.73
N VAL A 92 16.63 -3.93 -0.22
CA VAL A 92 17.90 -4.14 0.51
C VAL A 92 17.63 -4.92 1.80
N LEU A 93 16.63 -4.53 2.58
CA LEU A 93 16.27 -5.21 3.83
C LEU A 93 15.86 -6.66 3.58
N GLY A 94 15.00 -6.91 2.59
CA GLY A 94 14.60 -8.27 2.22
C GLY A 94 15.78 -9.16 1.78
N ALA A 95 16.74 -8.60 1.03
CA ALA A 95 17.95 -9.31 0.63
C ALA A 95 18.86 -9.67 1.83
N GLN A 96 18.76 -8.95 2.94
CA GLN A 96 19.45 -9.23 4.20
C GLN A 96 18.65 -10.15 5.14
N GLY A 97 17.51 -10.69 4.69
CA GLY A 97 16.68 -11.60 5.48
C GLY A 97 15.72 -10.92 6.45
N VAL A 98 15.60 -9.60 6.40
CA VAL A 98 14.59 -8.88 7.18
C VAL A 98 13.20 -9.19 6.64
N ALA A 99 12.26 -9.49 7.53
CA ALA A 99 10.88 -9.81 7.19
C ALA A 99 10.12 -8.56 6.69
N VAL A 100 10.24 -8.25 5.42
CA VAL A 100 9.49 -7.21 4.71
C VAL A 100 8.68 -7.82 3.56
N PRO A 101 7.56 -7.22 3.15
CA PRO A 101 6.81 -7.70 1.98
C PRO A 101 7.66 -7.67 0.72
N ASN A 102 7.54 -8.69 -0.15
CA ASN A 102 8.24 -8.67 -1.43
C ASN A 102 7.65 -7.62 -2.36
N ILE A 103 8.51 -6.84 -3.00
CA ILE A 103 8.10 -5.90 -4.04
C ILE A 103 7.84 -6.67 -5.33
N ARG A 104 6.60 -6.64 -5.79
CA ARG A 104 6.16 -7.28 -7.03
C ARG A 104 6.39 -6.40 -8.25
N HIS A 105 6.11 -5.12 -8.12
CA HIS A 105 6.18 -4.19 -9.24
C HIS A 105 6.35 -2.74 -8.75
N VAL A 106 6.97 -1.90 -9.60
CA VAL A 106 7.17 -0.46 -9.33
C VAL A 106 6.75 0.31 -10.57
N CYS A 107 5.89 1.29 -10.39
CA CYS A 107 5.48 2.23 -11.43
C CYS A 107 6.05 3.61 -11.11
N GLU A 108 6.97 4.08 -11.94
CA GLU A 108 7.51 5.44 -11.87
C GLU A 108 6.78 6.41 -12.80
N ASP A 109 5.91 5.88 -13.67
CA ASP A 109 5.11 6.67 -14.61
C ASP A 109 3.92 7.32 -13.90
N GLU A 110 4.04 8.63 -13.68
CA GLU A 110 3.01 9.43 -13.04
C GLU A 110 1.73 9.55 -13.87
N SER A 111 1.77 9.25 -15.17
CA SER A 111 0.57 9.31 -16.02
C SER A 111 -0.49 8.27 -15.67
N VAL A 112 -0.12 7.20 -14.97
CA VAL A 112 -1.02 6.10 -14.60
C VAL A 112 -1.96 6.51 -13.46
N LEU A 113 -1.42 6.93 -12.32
CA LEU A 113 -2.22 7.32 -11.15
C LEU A 113 -1.87 8.73 -10.62
N GLY A 114 -1.18 9.55 -11.39
CA GLY A 114 -0.80 10.92 -11.01
C GLY A 114 0.44 11.02 -10.10
N VAL A 115 0.95 9.92 -9.60
CA VAL A 115 2.15 9.82 -8.75
C VAL A 115 2.77 8.43 -8.89
N PRO A 116 4.06 8.26 -8.62
CA PRO A 116 4.69 6.94 -8.53
C PRO A 116 4.01 6.07 -7.47
N PHE A 117 3.95 4.76 -7.75
CA PHE A 117 3.45 3.77 -6.80
C PHE A 117 4.21 2.46 -6.93
N TYR A 118 4.03 1.59 -5.96
CA TYR A 118 4.53 0.23 -6.04
C TYR A 118 3.52 -0.80 -5.52
N ILE A 119 3.73 -2.03 -5.94
CA ILE A 119 2.91 -3.18 -5.60
C ILE A 119 3.79 -4.17 -4.85
N MET A 120 3.30 -4.64 -3.72
CA MET A 120 3.99 -5.61 -2.86
C MET A 120 3.04 -6.71 -2.41
N ASP A 121 3.58 -7.80 -1.88
CA ASP A 121 2.79 -8.88 -1.30
C ASP A 121 1.88 -8.36 -0.18
N PHE A 122 0.65 -8.87 -0.15
CA PHE A 122 -0.20 -8.71 1.03
C PHE A 122 0.26 -9.70 2.10
N VAL A 123 0.64 -9.19 3.26
CA VAL A 123 0.98 -10.01 4.43
C VAL A 123 -0.27 -10.10 5.32
N PRO A 124 -0.88 -11.29 5.44
CA PRO A 124 -2.03 -11.45 6.33
C PRO A 124 -1.60 -11.30 7.79
N GLY A 125 -2.44 -10.67 8.59
CA GLY A 125 -2.16 -10.46 10.01
C GLY A 125 -3.09 -9.43 10.61
N THR A 126 -3.03 -9.32 11.93
CA THR A 126 -3.78 -8.32 12.69
C THR A 126 -2.86 -7.15 13.03
N VAL A 127 -3.28 -5.95 12.68
CA VAL A 127 -2.58 -4.73 13.11
C VAL A 127 -3.02 -4.41 14.54
N VAL A 128 -2.06 -4.37 15.45
CA VAL A 128 -2.31 -3.95 16.84
C VAL A 128 -2.23 -2.42 16.89
N THR A 129 -3.32 -1.78 17.27
CA THR A 129 -3.43 -0.32 17.39
C THR A 129 -3.69 0.08 18.84
N ASP A 130 -4.78 0.75 19.10
CA ASP A 130 -5.23 1.23 20.42
C ASP A 130 -6.05 0.18 21.21
N THR A 131 -6.52 -0.85 20.51
CA THR A 131 -7.26 -1.95 21.12
C THR A 131 -6.48 -3.25 21.04
N LEU A 132 -6.51 -4.03 22.13
CA LEU A 132 -5.88 -5.35 22.15
C LEU A 132 -6.78 -6.38 21.47
N PRO A 133 -6.29 -7.11 20.46
CA PRO A 133 -7.00 -8.25 19.92
C PRO A 133 -7.11 -9.40 20.96
N ASP A 134 -8.11 -10.25 20.81
CA ASP A 134 -8.41 -11.34 21.77
C ASP A 134 -7.21 -12.26 22.00
N PHE A 135 -6.39 -12.52 20.99
CA PHE A 135 -5.19 -13.35 21.11
C PHE A 135 -4.08 -12.73 21.98
N LEU A 136 -4.22 -11.45 22.39
CA LEU A 136 -3.33 -10.74 23.31
C LEU A 136 -4.01 -10.47 24.67
N ALA A 137 -5.09 -11.17 25.01
CA ALA A 137 -5.79 -11.01 26.27
C ALA A 137 -4.90 -11.36 27.48
N GLU A 138 -4.08 -12.40 27.34
CA GLU A 138 -3.20 -12.87 28.40
C GLU A 138 -1.89 -12.07 28.48
N VAL A 139 -1.36 -11.90 29.69
CA VAL A 139 -0.09 -11.19 29.93
C VAL A 139 1.08 -11.90 29.25
N ALA A 140 1.07 -13.23 29.22
CA ALA A 140 2.11 -14.03 28.60
C ALA A 140 2.20 -13.77 27.08
N ASP A 141 1.06 -13.65 26.38
CA ASP A 141 1.02 -13.40 24.94
C ASP A 141 1.54 -12.01 24.60
N ARG A 142 1.17 -11.00 25.39
CA ARG A 142 1.69 -9.63 25.24
C ARG A 142 3.20 -9.57 25.45
N ARG A 143 3.71 -10.32 26.44
CA ARG A 143 5.14 -10.42 26.69
C ARG A 143 5.86 -11.08 25.52
N ALA A 144 5.37 -12.20 25.03
CA ALA A 144 5.93 -12.90 23.88
C ALA A 144 5.97 -12.01 22.62
N LEU A 145 4.90 -11.23 22.36
CA LEU A 145 4.88 -10.27 21.27
C LEU A 145 5.92 -9.17 21.46
N SER A 146 6.08 -8.65 22.68
CA SER A 146 7.06 -7.60 22.97
C SER A 146 8.50 -8.10 22.80
N GLU A 147 8.79 -9.33 23.27
CA GLU A 147 10.08 -9.97 23.07
C GLU A 147 10.39 -10.20 21.60
N ALA A 148 9.41 -10.72 20.83
CA ALA A 148 9.55 -10.88 19.38
C ALA A 148 9.80 -9.55 18.63
N LEU A 149 9.19 -8.44 19.07
CA LEU A 149 9.46 -7.12 18.51
C LEU A 149 10.90 -6.68 18.78
N VAL A 150 11.40 -6.88 19.99
CA VAL A 150 12.80 -6.57 20.35
C VAL A 150 13.77 -7.41 19.51
N ASP A 151 13.49 -8.71 19.33
CA ASP A 151 14.32 -9.59 18.50
C ASP A 151 14.38 -9.07 17.04
N ARG A 152 13.24 -8.63 16.48
CA ARG A 152 13.24 -8.02 15.14
C ARG A 152 14.02 -6.71 15.04
N LEU A 153 14.04 -5.90 16.10
CA LEU A 153 14.86 -4.69 16.16
C LEU A 153 16.36 -5.03 16.24
N VAL A 154 16.72 -6.08 16.95
CA VAL A 154 18.12 -6.58 17.00
C VAL A 154 18.56 -7.09 15.63
N ASP A 155 17.69 -7.80 14.90
CA ASP A 155 17.99 -8.28 13.54
C ASP A 155 18.29 -7.14 12.53
N LEU A 156 17.80 -5.92 12.82
CA LEU A 156 17.99 -4.74 11.98
C LEU A 156 19.33 -4.01 12.24
N HIS A 157 19.98 -4.26 13.37
CA HIS A 157 21.21 -3.57 13.81
C HIS A 157 22.42 -4.50 13.73
#